data_96aee775c52debaffd053f0932dcb8f2
#
_entry.id   96aee775c52debaffd053f0932dcb8f2
#
_cell.length_a   1.000
_cell.length_b   1.000
_cell.length_c   1.000
_cell.angle_alpha   90.00
_cell.angle_beta   90.00
_cell.angle_gamma   90.00
#
_symmetry.space_group_name_H-M   'P 1'
#
loop_
_entity.id
_entity.type
_entity.pdbx_description
1 polymer ?
#
loop_
_entity_poly.entity_id
_entity_poly.type
_entity_poly.pdbx_seq_one_letter_code
_entity_poly.pdbx_strand_id
1 'polypeptide(L)'
;MRHQRLFASSISCFRFALSFPKFHSLLPIPYPISILRLFSHSLSSNHLNPNLNLVVHVDDAVHSFNHLLSSMHNTPPPITEFNKILSSLVKLKHYPTSVSLFKQLELKRGIMPNIFTLNILINCYCHLGHMPLAFSVLSKILKLGYQPDTVTLTTLMKGLCLNGDVKKVLHFHDTVAALGYQLNAQTYGTLINGLCKIAETKAALQLLRKIEVRVVKPNVVMYSTIIDSLCRDKLISEAHDLYSEMVSRGISPDVVTYTSLIYGLGIGGRLKEAFELLSEMVLKNIIPNVVTFSTLVDALCKEGKVKESTNVLAVMIKNGVIPNVFTYSTLMDGYCLVNEVSKAKCLFNDMTRRGVTPDVQSYNIMINGFYKVKMVDEAMNLFKEMHRKNMIPNTVTYTSLIDGLCKTGRISHAWELVDEMQDRGQPMDVITYNSLLDALCKTQQLDKAYQLLTKMEDKGIQPDVCTYTILIHGLCKIGRLKTAKEVFRQFFINGYRPNVRICNVMINGLCKEYLFDEALALKSKMEENHCLPDAVTFETIIRSLLVKGKNDDAQKLLFEMIGRGLL
;
A
#
# COMPACT_ATOMS: atom_id res chain seq x y z
N MET A 1 -49.87 17.84 6.83
CA MET A 1 -48.64 17.82 7.64
C MET A 1 -47.51 16.91 7.12
N ARG A 2 -47.77 15.75 6.48
CA ARG A 2 -46.69 14.93 5.86
C ARG A 2 -46.00 15.61 4.66
N HIS A 3 -46.72 16.30 3.81
CA HIS A 3 -46.14 16.98 2.63
C HIS A 3 -45.24 18.19 2.97
N GLN A 4 -45.52 18.92 4.06
CA GLN A 4 -44.67 20.03 4.49
C GLN A 4 -43.35 19.59 5.13
N ARG A 5 -43.32 18.43 5.82
CA ARG A 5 -42.07 17.85 6.36
C ARG A 5 -41.14 17.31 5.26
N LEU A 6 -41.70 16.78 4.17
CA LEU A 6 -40.92 16.32 3.00
C LEU A 6 -40.26 17.49 2.26
N PHE A 7 -40.95 18.65 2.17
CA PHE A 7 -40.38 19.85 1.55
C PHE A 7 -39.26 20.46 2.40
N ALA A 8 -39.40 20.48 3.71
CA ALA A 8 -38.35 20.95 4.64
C ALA A 8 -37.13 20.00 4.61
N SER A 9 -37.32 18.69 4.48
CA SER A 9 -36.24 17.71 4.35
C SER A 9 -35.43 17.87 3.06
N SER A 10 -36.12 18.17 1.95
CA SER A 10 -35.49 18.44 0.65
C SER A 10 -34.62 19.71 0.69
N ILE A 11 -35.07 20.77 1.39
CA ILE A 11 -34.31 22.02 1.54
C ILE A 11 -33.05 21.82 2.39
N SER A 12 -33.10 20.96 3.42
CA SER A 12 -31.94 20.69 4.27
C SER A 12 -30.85 19.89 3.52
N CYS A 13 -31.23 18.87 2.73
CA CYS A 13 -30.30 18.17 1.83
C CYS A 13 -29.71 19.10 0.77
N PHE A 14 -30.54 20.07 0.29
CA PHE A 14 -30.10 21.08 -0.68
C PHE A 14 -29.07 22.05 -0.06
N ARG A 15 -29.28 22.46 1.19
CA ARG A 15 -28.30 23.30 1.93
C ARG A 15 -26.98 22.59 2.17
N PHE A 16 -26.98 21.27 2.43
CA PHE A 16 -25.76 20.49 2.56
C PHE A 16 -24.99 20.40 1.23
N ALA A 17 -25.69 20.18 0.11
CA ALA A 17 -25.11 20.20 -1.23
C ALA A 17 -24.52 21.56 -1.62
N LEU A 18 -25.07 22.66 -1.10
CA LEU A 18 -24.60 24.03 -1.34
C LEU A 18 -23.46 24.48 -0.40
N SER A 19 -23.15 23.72 0.66
CA SER A 19 -22.06 24.02 1.61
C SER A 19 -20.66 23.71 1.06
N PHE A 20 -20.56 23.08 -0.11
CA PHE A 20 -19.30 22.93 -0.82
C PHE A 20 -18.96 24.24 -1.55
N PRO A 21 -17.69 24.72 -1.49
CA PRO A 21 -17.31 25.94 -2.19
C PRO A 21 -17.62 25.82 -3.68
N LYS A 22 -18.30 26.83 -4.23
CA LYS A 22 -18.56 26.93 -5.66
C LYS A 22 -17.24 27.10 -6.39
N PHE A 23 -16.74 26.04 -7.00
CA PHE A 23 -15.75 26.14 -8.06
C PHE A 23 -16.47 26.60 -9.35
N HIS A 24 -16.55 27.90 -9.53
CA HIS A 24 -16.75 28.51 -10.84
C HIS A 24 -15.39 28.51 -11.55
N SER A 25 -15.40 27.99 -12.77
CA SER A 25 -14.30 28.01 -13.73
C SER A 25 -13.12 27.05 -13.51
N LEU A 26 -13.25 25.83 -14.03
CA LEU A 26 -12.16 25.16 -14.72
C LEU A 26 -12.77 24.51 -15.98
N LEU A 27 -12.55 25.18 -17.11
CA LEU A 27 -12.79 24.64 -18.44
C LEU A 27 -11.98 23.35 -18.64
N PRO A 28 -12.48 22.36 -19.37
CA PRO A 28 -11.79 21.11 -19.61
C PRO A 28 -10.53 21.36 -20.45
N ILE A 29 -9.38 20.95 -19.94
CA ILE A 29 -8.15 20.82 -20.71
C ILE A 29 -8.38 19.69 -21.71
N PRO A 30 -8.24 19.90 -23.01
CA PRO A 30 -8.39 18.83 -23.99
C PRO A 30 -7.14 17.93 -23.93
N TYR A 31 -7.29 16.69 -23.49
CA TYR A 31 -6.28 15.66 -23.71
C TYR A 31 -6.26 15.27 -25.19
N PRO A 32 -5.09 15.19 -25.84
CA PRO A 32 -4.99 14.85 -27.24
C PRO A 32 -5.36 13.37 -27.49
N ILE A 33 -6.28 13.17 -28.45
CA ILE A 33 -6.83 11.89 -28.92
C ILE A 33 -5.82 11.13 -29.83
N SER A 34 -4.55 11.07 -29.47
CA SER A 34 -3.53 10.51 -30.37
C SER A 34 -2.80 9.24 -29.90
N ILE A 35 -3.32 8.49 -28.91
CA ILE A 35 -2.72 7.20 -28.50
C ILE A 35 -3.67 5.98 -28.68
N LEU A 36 -4.75 6.11 -29.43
CA LEU A 36 -5.73 5.02 -29.65
C LEU A 36 -5.69 4.42 -31.07
N ARG A 37 -4.51 4.39 -31.71
CA ARG A 37 -4.36 3.70 -33.01
C ARG A 37 -3.08 2.91 -33.08
N LEU A 38 -2.99 1.79 -32.35
CA LEU A 38 -2.02 0.72 -32.61
C LEU A 38 -2.39 -0.53 -31.81
N PHE A 39 -3.50 -1.18 -32.13
CA PHE A 39 -3.74 -2.61 -31.87
C PHE A 39 -5.14 -2.97 -32.38
N SER A 40 -5.27 -2.94 -33.72
CA SER A 40 -6.37 -3.61 -34.39
C SER A 40 -5.74 -4.52 -35.46
N HIS A 41 -5.53 -5.77 -35.13
CA HIS A 41 -5.60 -6.88 -36.10
C HIS A 41 -5.67 -8.23 -35.40
N SER A 42 -6.63 -9.02 -35.89
CA SER A 42 -6.87 -10.44 -35.69
C SER A 42 -7.54 -10.90 -34.39
N LEU A 43 -8.82 -11.17 -34.53
CA LEU A 43 -9.35 -12.52 -34.24
C LEU A 43 -10.77 -12.63 -34.85
N SER A 44 -10.88 -13.53 -35.81
CA SER A 44 -12.09 -13.88 -36.53
C SER A 44 -13.10 -14.64 -35.66
N SER A 45 -14.37 -14.31 -35.92
CA SER A 45 -15.61 -15.09 -35.74
C SER A 45 -15.51 -16.47 -35.09
N ASN A 46 -16.20 -16.65 -33.95
CA ASN A 46 -16.94 -17.88 -33.65
C ASN A 46 -18.14 -17.63 -32.75
N HIS A 47 -19.23 -18.23 -33.14
CA HIS A 47 -20.57 -18.34 -32.58
C HIS A 47 -20.79 -17.92 -31.12
N LEU A 48 -21.59 -16.85 -30.95
CA LEU A 48 -22.10 -16.34 -29.66
C LEU A 48 -23.29 -17.19 -29.18
N ASN A 49 -23.17 -17.75 -27.99
CA ASN A 49 -24.25 -18.35 -27.21
C ASN A 49 -25.01 -17.23 -26.48
N PRO A 50 -26.38 -17.13 -26.55
CA PRO A 50 -27.11 -15.93 -26.13
C PRO A 50 -27.29 -15.71 -24.63
N ASN A 51 -26.62 -16.48 -23.76
CA ASN A 51 -26.81 -16.43 -22.30
C ASN A 51 -25.58 -16.05 -21.46
N LEU A 52 -24.53 -15.47 -22.05
CA LEU A 52 -23.38 -14.92 -21.27
C LEU A 52 -23.36 -13.40 -21.33
N ASN A 53 -24.06 -12.76 -20.38
CA ASN A 53 -24.04 -11.32 -20.11
C ASN A 53 -22.75 -10.88 -19.41
N LEU A 54 -21.59 -10.98 -20.04
CA LEU A 54 -20.34 -10.37 -19.54
C LEU A 54 -19.64 -9.68 -20.72
N VAL A 55 -19.76 -8.37 -20.76
CA VAL A 55 -18.89 -7.53 -21.59
C VAL A 55 -17.47 -7.68 -21.05
N VAL A 56 -16.62 -8.35 -21.82
CA VAL A 56 -15.28 -8.75 -21.40
C VAL A 56 -14.24 -7.65 -21.60
N HIS A 57 -14.51 -6.70 -22.53
CA HIS A 57 -13.61 -5.58 -22.84
C HIS A 57 -14.31 -4.22 -22.76
N VAL A 58 -13.54 -3.18 -22.38
CA VAL A 58 -14.05 -1.79 -22.29
C VAL A 58 -14.51 -1.29 -23.66
N ASP A 59 -13.77 -1.63 -24.71
CA ASP A 59 -14.08 -1.23 -26.08
C ASP A 59 -15.39 -1.85 -26.58
N ASP A 60 -15.68 -3.09 -26.21
CA ASP A 60 -16.95 -3.76 -26.53
C ASP A 60 -18.13 -3.09 -25.83
N ALA A 61 -17.92 -2.65 -24.57
CA ALA A 61 -18.93 -1.92 -23.82
C ALA A 61 -19.25 -0.57 -24.46
N VAL A 62 -18.21 0.17 -24.87
CA VAL A 62 -18.34 1.46 -25.56
C VAL A 62 -19.02 1.28 -26.92
N HIS A 63 -18.63 0.27 -27.67
CA HIS A 63 -19.26 -0.06 -28.96
C HIS A 63 -20.74 -0.41 -28.80
N SER A 64 -21.08 -1.28 -27.86
CA SER A 64 -22.46 -1.67 -27.55
C SER A 64 -23.32 -0.47 -27.13
N PHE A 65 -22.75 0.43 -26.30
CA PHE A 65 -23.41 1.65 -25.87
C PHE A 65 -23.71 2.58 -27.05
N ASN A 66 -22.74 2.79 -27.93
CA ASN A 66 -22.90 3.65 -29.13
C ASN A 66 -23.88 3.04 -30.12
N HIS A 67 -23.92 1.71 -30.26
CA HIS A 67 -24.91 1.02 -31.08
C HIS A 67 -26.32 1.25 -30.53
N LEU A 68 -26.53 1.14 -29.21
CA LEU A 68 -27.82 1.45 -28.59
C LEU A 68 -28.23 2.92 -28.79
N LEU A 69 -27.27 3.85 -28.73
CA LEU A 69 -27.52 5.27 -29.01
C LEU A 69 -27.88 5.55 -30.48
N SER A 70 -27.35 4.77 -31.43
CA SER A 70 -27.65 4.93 -32.86
C SER A 70 -28.97 4.28 -33.26
N SER A 71 -29.42 3.23 -32.57
CA SER A 71 -30.67 2.52 -32.84
C SER A 71 -31.94 3.28 -32.40
N MET A 72 -31.82 4.50 -31.90
CA MET A 72 -32.92 5.32 -31.35
C MET A 72 -33.93 5.84 -32.41
N HIS A 73 -33.73 5.53 -33.69
CA HIS A 73 -34.60 6.10 -34.75
C HIS A 73 -36.02 5.50 -34.80
N ASN A 74 -36.23 4.27 -34.31
CA ASN A 74 -37.53 3.60 -34.39
C ASN A 74 -38.26 3.44 -33.04
N THR A 75 -37.57 3.08 -31.97
CA THR A 75 -38.05 3.02 -30.59
C THR A 75 -36.88 3.22 -29.65
N PRO A 76 -36.96 4.15 -28.66
CA PRO A 76 -35.85 4.36 -27.74
C PRO A 76 -35.60 3.10 -26.92
N PRO A 77 -34.34 2.56 -26.86
CA PRO A 77 -34.03 1.43 -26.03
C PRO A 77 -34.32 1.73 -24.56
N PRO A 78 -34.74 0.74 -23.76
CA PRO A 78 -35.02 0.95 -22.36
C PRO A 78 -33.75 1.33 -21.59
N ILE A 79 -33.87 2.27 -20.65
CA ILE A 79 -32.76 2.75 -19.80
C ILE A 79 -32.01 1.61 -19.09
N THR A 80 -32.66 0.48 -18.89
CA THR A 80 -32.09 -0.70 -18.26
C THR A 80 -30.90 -1.29 -19.05
N GLU A 81 -30.91 -1.23 -20.37
CA GLU A 81 -29.80 -1.71 -21.21
C GLU A 81 -28.58 -0.83 -21.04
N PHE A 82 -28.75 0.49 -21.06
CA PHE A 82 -27.68 1.43 -20.77
C PHE A 82 -27.10 1.24 -19.36
N ASN A 83 -27.95 0.99 -18.38
CA ASN A 83 -27.54 0.72 -17.00
C ASN A 83 -26.69 -0.56 -16.85
N LYS A 84 -26.98 -1.61 -17.63
CA LYS A 84 -26.17 -2.85 -17.65
C LYS A 84 -24.74 -2.54 -18.11
N ILE A 85 -24.60 -1.76 -19.20
CA ILE A 85 -23.29 -1.40 -19.75
C ILE A 85 -22.52 -0.49 -18.79
N LEU A 86 -23.16 0.56 -18.27
CA LEU A 86 -22.53 1.48 -17.31
C LEU A 86 -22.09 0.73 -16.05
N SER A 87 -22.91 -0.21 -15.56
CA SER A 87 -22.56 -1.04 -14.40
C SER A 87 -21.37 -1.99 -14.68
N SER A 88 -21.26 -2.51 -15.91
CA SER A 88 -20.12 -3.35 -16.32
C SER A 88 -18.82 -2.54 -16.31
N LEU A 89 -18.84 -1.31 -16.85
CA LEU A 89 -17.69 -0.40 -16.82
C LEU A 89 -17.26 -0.03 -15.39
N VAL A 90 -18.23 0.16 -14.49
CA VAL A 90 -17.95 0.41 -13.07
C VAL A 90 -17.31 -0.80 -12.41
N LYS A 91 -17.77 -2.03 -12.71
CA LYS A 91 -17.13 -3.28 -12.22
C LYS A 91 -15.69 -3.42 -12.71
N LEU A 92 -15.42 -3.01 -13.94
CA LEU A 92 -14.07 -2.94 -14.53
C LEU A 92 -13.25 -1.72 -14.05
N LYS A 93 -13.79 -0.90 -13.14
CA LYS A 93 -13.18 0.32 -12.61
C LYS A 93 -12.88 1.42 -13.66
N HIS A 94 -13.54 1.39 -14.81
CA HIS A 94 -13.42 2.41 -15.85
C HIS A 94 -14.42 3.57 -15.61
N TYR A 95 -14.26 4.27 -14.48
CA TYR A 95 -15.15 5.36 -14.06
C TYR A 95 -15.20 6.54 -15.03
N PRO A 96 -14.05 7.04 -15.59
CA PRO A 96 -14.08 8.16 -16.53
C PRO A 96 -14.88 7.86 -17.81
N THR A 97 -14.73 6.64 -18.33
CA THR A 97 -15.48 6.17 -19.52
C THR A 97 -16.98 6.12 -19.23
N SER A 98 -17.37 5.56 -18.07
CA SER A 98 -18.77 5.51 -17.66
C SER A 98 -19.40 6.91 -17.54
N VAL A 99 -18.66 7.89 -16.98
CA VAL A 99 -19.11 9.30 -16.89
C VAL A 99 -19.25 9.92 -18.28
N SER A 100 -18.31 9.66 -19.20
CA SER A 100 -18.36 10.17 -20.58
C SER A 100 -19.58 9.64 -21.33
N LEU A 101 -19.85 8.34 -21.24
CA LEU A 101 -21.02 7.72 -21.86
C LEU A 101 -22.34 8.23 -21.26
N PHE A 102 -22.38 8.42 -19.93
CA PHE A 102 -23.55 9.03 -19.29
C PHE A 102 -23.81 10.44 -19.83
N LYS A 103 -22.80 11.30 -20.03
CA LYS A 103 -22.94 12.62 -20.62
C LYS A 103 -23.49 12.55 -22.03
N GLN A 104 -23.07 11.58 -22.85
CA GLN A 104 -23.61 11.36 -24.20
C GLN A 104 -25.09 10.96 -24.15
N LEU A 105 -25.48 10.09 -23.21
CA LEU A 105 -26.88 9.71 -22.98
C LEU A 105 -27.74 10.93 -22.62
N GLU A 106 -27.22 11.81 -21.79
CA GLU A 106 -27.94 13.02 -21.32
C GLU A 106 -28.19 14.05 -22.42
N LEU A 107 -27.27 14.12 -23.41
CA LEU A 107 -27.43 15.00 -24.59
C LEU A 107 -28.52 14.50 -25.56
N LYS A 108 -28.89 13.23 -25.50
CA LYS A 108 -29.93 12.65 -26.37
C LYS A 108 -31.32 12.87 -25.76
N ARG A 109 -32.18 13.57 -26.52
CA ARG A 109 -33.58 13.77 -26.12
C ARG A 109 -34.35 12.44 -26.19
N GLY A 110 -35.13 12.13 -25.17
CA GLY A 110 -36.04 10.98 -25.14
C GLY A 110 -35.69 9.86 -24.15
N ILE A 111 -34.51 9.84 -23.56
CA ILE A 111 -34.16 8.90 -22.50
C ILE A 111 -33.97 9.64 -21.17
N MET A 112 -34.86 9.37 -20.22
CA MET A 112 -34.73 9.95 -18.87
C MET A 112 -33.94 9.01 -17.96
N PRO A 113 -32.82 9.47 -17.35
CA PRO A 113 -32.11 8.70 -16.37
C PRO A 113 -33.01 8.39 -15.16
N ASN A 114 -33.05 7.17 -14.74
CA ASN A 114 -33.73 6.78 -13.51
C ASN A 114 -32.78 6.85 -12.29
N ILE A 115 -33.28 6.61 -11.09
CA ILE A 115 -32.50 6.69 -9.86
C ILE A 115 -31.28 5.72 -9.89
N PHE A 116 -31.43 4.55 -10.50
CA PHE A 116 -30.34 3.58 -10.65
C PHE A 116 -29.20 4.15 -11.53
N THR A 117 -29.53 4.78 -12.67
CA THR A 117 -28.55 5.44 -13.55
C THR A 117 -27.80 6.54 -12.79
N LEU A 118 -28.54 7.36 -12.02
CA LEU A 118 -27.97 8.46 -11.25
C LEU A 118 -27.09 7.94 -10.08
N ASN A 119 -27.45 6.82 -9.46
CA ASN A 119 -26.63 6.17 -8.44
C ASN A 119 -25.31 5.62 -9.03
N ILE A 120 -25.32 5.09 -10.27
CA ILE A 120 -24.08 4.70 -10.97
C ILE A 120 -23.17 5.93 -11.15
N LEU A 121 -23.73 7.06 -11.57
CA LEU A 121 -22.99 8.31 -11.79
C LEU A 121 -22.40 8.86 -10.48
N ILE A 122 -23.17 8.85 -9.39
CA ILE A 122 -22.67 9.20 -8.05
C ILE A 122 -21.48 8.31 -7.67
N ASN A 123 -21.59 7.01 -7.87
CA ASN A 123 -20.51 6.06 -7.57
C ASN A 123 -19.24 6.36 -8.39
N CYS A 124 -19.38 6.68 -9.68
CA CYS A 124 -18.25 7.08 -10.52
C CYS A 124 -17.57 8.35 -9.98
N TYR A 125 -18.32 9.39 -9.67
CA TYR A 125 -17.76 10.63 -9.13
C TYR A 125 -17.10 10.43 -7.76
N CYS A 126 -17.65 9.58 -6.91
CA CYS A 126 -17.05 9.20 -5.62
C CYS A 126 -15.67 8.55 -5.81
N HIS A 127 -15.55 7.60 -6.75
CA HIS A 127 -14.29 6.94 -7.04
C HIS A 127 -13.26 7.83 -7.75
N LEU A 128 -13.71 8.85 -8.48
CA LEU A 128 -12.84 9.86 -9.12
C LEU A 128 -12.43 10.99 -8.16
N GLY A 129 -12.86 10.98 -6.90
CA GLY A 129 -12.57 12.04 -5.94
C GLY A 129 -13.40 13.33 -6.15
N HIS A 130 -14.37 13.33 -7.05
CA HIS A 130 -15.16 14.51 -7.41
C HIS A 130 -16.44 14.63 -6.56
N MET A 131 -16.31 14.71 -5.23
CA MET A 131 -17.45 14.77 -4.30
C MET A 131 -18.44 15.92 -4.58
N PRO A 132 -18.02 17.15 -4.97
CA PRO A 132 -18.95 18.21 -5.34
C PRO A 132 -19.89 17.81 -6.49
N LEU A 133 -19.37 17.08 -7.49
CA LEU A 133 -20.19 16.58 -8.60
C LEU A 133 -21.14 15.47 -8.15
N ALA A 134 -20.71 14.58 -7.26
CA ALA A 134 -21.56 13.55 -6.68
C ALA A 134 -22.77 14.16 -5.94
N PHE A 135 -22.55 15.22 -5.14
CA PHE A 135 -23.64 15.96 -4.49
C PHE A 135 -24.50 16.78 -5.47
N SER A 136 -23.94 17.23 -6.58
CA SER A 136 -24.70 17.86 -7.65
C SER A 136 -25.70 16.87 -8.29
N VAL A 137 -25.30 15.60 -8.43
CA VAL A 137 -26.21 14.54 -8.91
C VAL A 137 -27.30 14.24 -7.86
N LEU A 138 -27.00 14.27 -6.56
CA LEU A 138 -28.04 14.18 -5.52
C LEU A 138 -29.05 15.32 -5.65
N SER A 139 -28.57 16.54 -5.89
CA SER A 139 -29.46 17.69 -6.13
C SER A 139 -30.32 17.49 -7.39
N LYS A 140 -29.76 16.85 -8.43
CA LYS A 140 -30.50 16.50 -9.64
C LYS A 140 -31.57 15.44 -9.38
N ILE A 141 -31.28 14.41 -8.57
CA ILE A 141 -32.27 13.40 -8.12
C ILE A 141 -33.49 14.09 -7.50
N LEU A 142 -33.24 15.03 -6.57
CA LEU A 142 -34.30 15.78 -5.90
C LEU A 142 -35.09 16.69 -6.86
N LYS A 143 -34.41 17.36 -7.80
CA LYS A 143 -35.07 18.23 -8.80
C LYS A 143 -35.95 17.45 -9.79
N LEU A 144 -35.58 16.20 -10.12
CA LEU A 144 -36.37 15.31 -10.95
C LEU A 144 -37.57 14.69 -10.20
N GLY A 145 -37.76 15.02 -8.91
CA GLY A 145 -38.84 14.50 -8.09
C GLY A 145 -38.59 13.08 -7.52
N TYR A 146 -37.38 12.54 -7.72
CA TYR A 146 -37.02 11.26 -7.11
C TYR A 146 -36.68 11.44 -5.64
N GLN A 147 -37.02 10.45 -4.83
CA GLN A 147 -36.56 10.36 -3.44
C GLN A 147 -35.22 9.59 -3.41
N PRO A 148 -34.15 10.15 -2.79
CA PRO A 148 -32.93 9.40 -2.57
C PRO A 148 -33.22 8.12 -1.80
N ASP A 149 -32.73 7.00 -2.31
CA ASP A 149 -32.84 5.70 -1.64
C ASP A 149 -31.65 5.41 -0.73
N THR A 150 -31.69 4.31 0.02
CA THR A 150 -30.60 3.88 0.88
C THR A 150 -29.31 3.68 0.11
N VAL A 151 -29.39 3.26 -1.17
CA VAL A 151 -28.23 3.06 -2.05
C VAL A 151 -27.57 4.39 -2.38
N THR A 152 -28.37 5.42 -2.75
CA THR A 152 -27.90 6.79 -3.01
C THR A 152 -27.11 7.34 -1.82
N LEU A 153 -27.71 7.26 -0.62
CA LEU A 153 -27.11 7.80 0.61
C LEU A 153 -25.85 7.03 1.02
N THR A 154 -25.90 5.70 0.97
CA THR A 154 -24.76 4.83 1.28
C THR A 154 -23.59 5.07 0.31
N THR A 155 -23.87 5.27 -0.98
CA THR A 155 -22.84 5.53 -1.99
C THR A 155 -22.14 6.87 -1.76
N LEU A 156 -22.89 7.92 -1.39
CA LEU A 156 -22.31 9.21 -1.04
C LEU A 156 -21.46 9.14 0.23
N MET A 157 -21.93 8.44 1.27
CA MET A 157 -21.18 8.24 2.50
C MET A 157 -19.88 7.46 2.22
N LYS A 158 -19.95 6.39 1.43
CA LYS A 158 -18.78 5.64 0.97
C LYS A 158 -17.80 6.54 0.21
N GLY A 159 -18.32 7.39 -0.67
CA GLY A 159 -17.51 8.37 -1.42
C GLY A 159 -16.77 9.34 -0.49
N LEU A 160 -17.42 9.86 0.54
CA LEU A 160 -16.79 10.71 1.55
C LEU A 160 -15.68 9.96 2.31
N CYS A 161 -15.89 8.69 2.66
CA CYS A 161 -14.85 7.85 3.28
C CYS A 161 -13.65 7.68 2.34
N LEU A 162 -13.89 7.38 1.04
CA LEU A 162 -12.82 7.22 0.05
C LEU A 162 -11.95 8.48 -0.13
N ASN A 163 -12.55 9.66 0.11
CA ASN A 163 -11.85 10.94 0.05
C ASN A 163 -11.25 11.38 1.40
N GLY A 164 -11.29 10.54 2.43
CA GLY A 164 -10.67 10.79 3.73
C GLY A 164 -11.38 11.85 4.60
N ASP A 165 -12.60 12.26 4.24
CA ASP A 165 -13.28 13.36 4.92
C ASP A 165 -14.24 12.87 6.04
N VAL A 166 -13.64 12.37 7.11
CA VAL A 166 -14.35 11.75 8.26
C VAL A 166 -15.39 12.69 8.87
N LYS A 167 -15.04 13.97 9.06
CA LYS A 167 -15.97 14.95 9.66
C LYS A 167 -17.24 15.10 8.83
N LYS A 168 -17.09 15.14 7.50
CA LYS A 168 -18.25 15.24 6.60
C LYS A 168 -19.04 13.93 6.54
N VAL A 169 -18.38 12.76 6.63
CA VAL A 169 -19.09 11.46 6.71
C VAL A 169 -20.03 11.45 7.91
N LEU A 170 -19.52 11.75 9.11
CA LEU A 170 -20.30 11.72 10.34
C LEU A 170 -21.40 12.79 10.34
N HIS A 171 -21.08 13.99 9.88
CA HIS A 171 -22.08 15.05 9.75
C HIS A 171 -23.20 14.70 8.76
N PHE A 172 -22.85 14.13 7.59
CA PHE A 172 -23.82 13.70 6.59
C PHE A 172 -24.68 12.55 7.12
N HIS A 173 -24.08 11.57 7.80
CA HIS A 173 -24.80 10.50 8.49
C HIS A 173 -25.82 11.06 9.48
N ASP A 174 -25.40 11.97 10.39
CA ASP A 174 -26.27 12.55 11.40
C ASP A 174 -27.41 13.37 10.76
N THR A 175 -27.12 14.12 9.69
CA THR A 175 -28.11 14.87 8.90
C THR A 175 -29.16 13.95 8.26
N VAL A 176 -28.71 12.88 7.59
CA VAL A 176 -29.58 11.89 6.93
C VAL A 176 -30.49 11.20 7.97
N ALA A 177 -29.92 10.87 9.11
CA ALA A 177 -30.67 10.26 10.22
C ALA A 177 -31.68 11.23 10.85
N ALA A 178 -31.33 12.53 11.01
CA ALA A 178 -32.24 13.56 11.50
C ALA A 178 -33.41 13.83 10.54
N LEU A 179 -33.19 13.63 9.23
CA LEU A 179 -34.22 13.73 8.18
C LEU A 179 -35.19 12.53 8.16
N GLY A 180 -34.97 11.54 9.02
CA GLY A 180 -35.86 10.37 9.15
C GLY A 180 -35.57 9.24 8.17
N TYR A 181 -34.47 9.28 7.40
CA TYR A 181 -34.06 8.17 6.58
C TYR A 181 -33.61 6.99 7.45
N GLN A 182 -34.17 5.81 7.20
CA GLN A 182 -33.76 4.61 7.91
C GLN A 182 -32.55 3.98 7.22
N LEU A 183 -31.41 4.04 7.89
CA LEU A 183 -30.19 3.36 7.44
C LEU A 183 -30.22 1.92 7.95
N ASN A 184 -29.86 0.98 7.08
CA ASN A 184 -29.85 -0.44 7.39
C ASN A 184 -28.48 -0.95 7.85
N ALA A 185 -28.40 -2.19 8.30
CA ALA A 185 -27.14 -2.83 8.73
C ALA A 185 -26.07 -2.82 7.64
N GLN A 186 -26.45 -2.93 6.36
CA GLN A 186 -25.51 -2.88 5.24
C GLN A 186 -24.87 -1.49 5.10
N THR A 187 -25.64 -0.41 5.28
CA THR A 187 -25.12 0.97 5.27
C THR A 187 -24.10 1.17 6.38
N TYR A 188 -24.43 0.76 7.60
CA TYR A 188 -23.53 0.87 8.74
C TYR A 188 -22.27 0.03 8.57
N GLY A 189 -22.38 -1.21 8.07
CA GLY A 189 -21.22 -2.04 7.74
C GLY A 189 -20.32 -1.40 6.69
N THR A 190 -20.91 -0.77 5.67
CA THR A 190 -20.16 -0.03 4.64
C THR A 190 -19.42 1.18 5.21
N LEU A 191 -20.05 1.93 6.12
CA LEU A 191 -19.45 3.09 6.79
C LEU A 191 -18.30 2.66 7.71
N ILE A 192 -18.52 1.67 8.55
CA ILE A 192 -17.49 1.10 9.44
C ILE A 192 -16.28 0.64 8.61
N ASN A 193 -16.51 -0.12 7.55
CA ASN A 193 -15.43 -0.56 6.66
C ASN A 193 -14.72 0.62 5.97
N GLY A 194 -15.47 1.65 5.57
CA GLY A 194 -14.91 2.87 4.99
C GLY A 194 -13.99 3.62 5.98
N LEU A 195 -14.44 3.81 7.22
CA LEU A 195 -13.67 4.46 8.28
C LEU A 195 -12.42 3.65 8.66
N CYS A 196 -12.54 2.33 8.79
CA CYS A 196 -11.40 1.46 9.09
C CYS A 196 -10.34 1.46 7.97
N LYS A 197 -10.74 1.56 6.70
CA LYS A 197 -9.80 1.64 5.57
C LYS A 197 -8.95 2.90 5.51
N ILE A 198 -9.45 4.00 6.08
CA ILE A 198 -8.71 5.27 6.18
C ILE A 198 -8.05 5.45 7.56
N ALA A 199 -7.88 4.35 8.31
CA ALA A 199 -7.26 4.30 9.64
C ALA A 199 -8.00 5.15 10.71
N GLU A 200 -9.30 5.39 10.53
CA GLU A 200 -10.15 6.11 11.51
C GLU A 200 -10.94 5.12 12.39
N THR A 201 -10.22 4.22 13.02
CA THR A 201 -10.78 3.13 13.84
C THR A 201 -11.60 3.63 15.02
N LYS A 202 -11.18 4.75 15.65
CA LYS A 202 -11.92 5.38 16.74
C LYS A 202 -13.30 5.89 16.30
N ALA A 203 -13.37 6.49 15.11
CA ALA A 203 -14.65 6.95 14.54
C ALA A 203 -15.56 5.77 14.19
N ALA A 204 -15.02 4.66 13.69
CA ALA A 204 -15.77 3.44 13.43
C ALA A 204 -16.35 2.85 14.72
N LEU A 205 -15.58 2.83 15.82
CA LEU A 205 -16.03 2.38 17.14
C LEU A 205 -17.14 3.28 17.69
N GLN A 206 -16.99 4.59 17.59
CA GLN A 206 -18.06 5.54 17.99
C GLN A 206 -19.35 5.31 17.18
N LEU A 207 -19.23 5.01 15.88
CA LEU A 207 -20.39 4.71 15.05
C LEU A 207 -21.06 3.41 15.50
N LEU A 208 -20.30 2.35 15.84
CA LEU A 208 -20.83 1.11 16.39
C LEU A 208 -21.64 1.40 17.68
N ARG A 209 -21.14 2.23 18.60
CA ARG A 209 -21.85 2.62 19.83
C ARG A 209 -23.14 3.40 19.53
N LYS A 210 -23.14 4.26 18.52
CA LYS A 210 -24.36 4.99 18.08
C LYS A 210 -25.43 4.03 17.51
N ILE A 211 -25.02 2.96 16.82
CA ILE A 211 -25.96 1.96 16.27
C ILE A 211 -26.68 1.21 17.38
N GLU A 212 -26.00 0.91 18.47
CA GLU A 212 -26.53 0.17 19.62
C GLU A 212 -27.73 0.86 20.30
N VAL A 213 -27.75 2.19 20.26
CA VAL A 213 -28.86 3.00 20.78
C VAL A 213 -30.07 3.02 19.82
N ARG A 214 -29.89 2.55 18.58
CA ARG A 214 -30.91 2.54 17.54
C ARG A 214 -31.48 1.13 17.31
N VAL A 215 -32.54 1.04 16.49
CA VAL A 215 -33.25 -0.22 16.17
C VAL A 215 -32.37 -1.23 15.36
N VAL A 216 -31.25 -0.80 14.83
CA VAL A 216 -30.38 -1.65 14.02
C VAL A 216 -29.44 -2.45 14.94
N LYS A 217 -29.53 -3.80 14.86
CA LYS A 217 -28.63 -4.68 15.62
C LYS A 217 -27.27 -4.78 14.93
N PRO A 218 -26.15 -4.54 15.65
CA PRO A 218 -24.83 -4.84 15.14
C PRO A 218 -24.68 -6.32 14.77
N ASN A 219 -23.90 -6.60 13.73
CA ASN A 219 -23.66 -7.96 13.24
C ASN A 219 -22.17 -8.32 13.28
N VAL A 220 -21.87 -9.61 13.01
CA VAL A 220 -20.50 -10.14 13.00
C VAL A 220 -19.56 -9.34 12.09
N VAL A 221 -20.02 -8.88 10.91
CA VAL A 221 -19.19 -8.13 9.96
C VAL A 221 -18.72 -6.79 10.53
N MET A 222 -19.58 -6.07 11.26
CA MET A 222 -19.23 -4.79 11.88
C MET A 222 -18.16 -4.99 12.95
N TYR A 223 -18.35 -5.95 13.86
CA TYR A 223 -17.38 -6.28 14.90
C TYR A 223 -16.05 -6.73 14.31
N SER A 224 -16.07 -7.73 13.40
CA SER A 224 -14.85 -8.26 12.77
C SER A 224 -14.05 -7.20 12.01
N THR A 225 -14.74 -6.26 11.33
CA THR A 225 -14.07 -5.16 10.62
C THR A 225 -13.35 -4.20 11.58
N ILE A 226 -13.96 -3.88 12.72
CA ILE A 226 -13.32 -2.99 13.72
C ILE A 226 -12.19 -3.72 14.44
N ILE A 227 -12.39 -5.00 14.81
CA ILE A 227 -11.35 -5.85 15.41
C ILE A 227 -10.13 -5.93 14.48
N ASP A 228 -10.34 -6.16 13.18
CA ASP A 228 -9.25 -6.17 12.18
C ASP A 228 -8.51 -4.82 12.12
N SER A 229 -9.24 -3.71 12.15
CA SER A 229 -8.65 -2.37 12.16
C SER A 229 -7.84 -2.11 13.44
N LEU A 230 -8.36 -2.45 14.61
CA LEU A 230 -7.65 -2.33 15.90
C LEU A 230 -6.36 -3.18 15.91
N CYS A 231 -6.42 -4.40 15.37
CA CYS A 231 -5.24 -5.27 15.25
C CYS A 231 -4.16 -4.66 14.33
N ARG A 232 -4.55 -4.05 13.20
CA ARG A 232 -3.61 -3.33 12.31
C ARG A 232 -2.99 -2.11 12.99
N ASP A 233 -3.77 -1.40 13.79
CA ASP A 233 -3.32 -0.24 14.58
C ASP A 233 -2.49 -0.65 15.81
N LYS A 234 -2.24 -1.96 16.00
CA LYS A 234 -1.53 -2.57 17.15
C LYS A 234 -2.22 -2.36 18.50
N LEU A 235 -3.51 -2.05 18.50
CA LEU A 235 -4.35 -1.88 19.70
C LEU A 235 -4.96 -3.22 20.12
N ILE A 236 -4.11 -4.20 20.44
CA ILE A 236 -4.51 -5.61 20.62
C ILE A 236 -5.43 -5.79 21.82
N SER A 237 -5.20 -5.05 22.91
CA SER A 237 -6.06 -5.11 24.11
C SER A 237 -7.48 -4.64 23.79
N GLU A 238 -7.63 -3.50 23.09
CA GLU A 238 -8.93 -2.99 22.66
C GLU A 238 -9.64 -3.95 21.69
N ALA A 239 -8.88 -4.62 20.81
CA ALA A 239 -9.43 -5.65 19.92
C ALA A 239 -9.99 -6.85 20.69
N HIS A 240 -9.29 -7.30 21.75
CA HIS A 240 -9.72 -8.39 22.61
C HIS A 240 -10.94 -8.01 23.46
N ASP A 241 -10.98 -6.78 23.99
CA ASP A 241 -12.14 -6.27 24.71
C ASP A 241 -13.38 -6.22 23.81
N LEU A 242 -13.22 -5.77 22.56
CA LEU A 242 -14.31 -5.74 21.59
C LEU A 242 -14.76 -7.16 21.18
N TYR A 243 -13.84 -8.12 21.09
CA TYR A 243 -14.15 -9.53 20.89
C TYR A 243 -14.95 -10.10 22.06
N SER A 244 -14.53 -9.83 23.29
CA SER A 244 -15.22 -10.28 24.51
C SER A 244 -16.64 -9.70 24.58
N GLU A 245 -16.81 -8.46 24.21
CA GLU A 245 -18.10 -7.80 24.11
C GLU A 245 -18.98 -8.45 23.04
N MET A 246 -18.45 -8.72 21.84
CA MET A 246 -19.15 -9.42 20.75
C MET A 246 -19.74 -10.74 21.23
N VAL A 247 -18.91 -11.55 21.93
CA VAL A 247 -19.33 -12.84 22.50
C VAL A 247 -20.40 -12.68 23.58
N SER A 248 -20.22 -11.72 24.50
CA SER A 248 -21.18 -11.45 25.58
C SER A 248 -22.56 -11.03 25.08
N ARG A 249 -22.61 -10.40 23.90
CA ARG A 249 -23.85 -10.01 23.20
C ARG A 249 -24.49 -11.15 22.38
N GLY A 250 -23.93 -12.35 22.44
CA GLY A 250 -24.41 -13.51 21.69
C GLY A 250 -24.14 -13.44 20.18
N ILE A 251 -23.21 -12.56 19.72
CA ILE A 251 -22.80 -12.51 18.32
C ILE A 251 -21.64 -13.50 18.17
N SER A 252 -21.86 -14.58 17.42
CA SER A 252 -20.86 -15.63 17.24
C SER A 252 -19.72 -15.14 16.36
N PRO A 253 -18.45 -15.20 16.84
CA PRO A 253 -17.27 -14.91 16.02
C PRO A 253 -17.18 -15.87 14.83
N ASP A 254 -16.67 -15.37 13.71
CA ASP A 254 -16.45 -16.14 12.48
C ASP A 254 -14.94 -16.30 12.19
N VAL A 255 -14.62 -16.95 11.06
CA VAL A 255 -13.23 -17.15 10.59
C VAL A 255 -12.49 -15.83 10.47
N VAL A 256 -13.16 -14.74 10.05
CA VAL A 256 -12.55 -13.41 9.89
C VAL A 256 -12.16 -12.85 11.25
N THR A 257 -13.05 -12.93 12.24
CA THR A 257 -12.79 -12.47 13.62
C THR A 257 -11.54 -13.13 14.21
N TYR A 258 -11.49 -14.47 14.16
CA TYR A 258 -10.34 -15.23 14.70
C TYR A 258 -9.06 -14.91 13.93
N THR A 259 -9.12 -14.87 12.60
CA THR A 259 -7.93 -14.58 11.77
C THR A 259 -7.38 -13.18 12.05
N SER A 260 -8.24 -12.19 12.25
CA SER A 260 -7.83 -10.82 12.59
C SER A 260 -7.17 -10.73 13.97
N LEU A 261 -7.71 -11.44 14.97
CA LEU A 261 -7.09 -11.51 16.30
C LEU A 261 -5.75 -12.24 16.27
N ILE A 262 -5.66 -13.38 15.57
CA ILE A 262 -4.41 -14.13 15.37
C ILE A 262 -3.36 -13.24 14.69
N TYR A 263 -3.76 -12.45 13.69
CA TYR A 263 -2.89 -11.49 13.03
C TYR A 263 -2.38 -10.41 14.00
N GLY A 264 -3.28 -9.81 14.79
CA GLY A 264 -2.90 -8.80 15.79
C GLY A 264 -1.92 -9.35 16.83
N LEU A 265 -2.20 -10.52 17.39
CA LEU A 265 -1.32 -11.20 18.33
C LEU A 265 0.04 -11.56 17.72
N GLY A 266 0.04 -11.99 16.43
CA GLY A 266 1.26 -12.27 15.68
C GLY A 266 2.16 -11.04 15.53
N ILE A 267 1.59 -9.88 15.17
CA ILE A 267 2.33 -8.61 15.09
C ILE A 267 2.85 -8.19 16.47
N GLY A 268 2.07 -8.44 17.52
CA GLY A 268 2.43 -8.13 18.90
C GLY A 268 3.43 -9.10 19.54
N GLY A 269 3.92 -10.11 18.81
CA GLY A 269 4.85 -11.14 19.36
C GLY A 269 4.20 -12.10 20.35
N ARG A 270 2.87 -12.11 20.48
CA ARG A 270 2.11 -12.93 21.45
C ARG A 270 1.69 -14.27 20.83
N LEU A 271 2.66 -15.02 20.29
CA LEU A 271 2.40 -16.25 19.52
C LEU A 271 1.66 -17.33 20.32
N LYS A 272 1.95 -17.47 21.63
CA LYS A 272 1.26 -18.46 22.48
C LYS A 272 -0.25 -18.24 22.44
N GLU A 273 -0.69 -17.02 22.64
CA GLU A 273 -2.11 -16.66 22.63
C GLU A 273 -2.72 -16.79 21.22
N ALA A 274 -1.95 -16.53 20.16
CA ALA A 274 -2.38 -16.78 18.79
C ALA A 274 -2.70 -18.27 18.55
N PHE A 275 -1.88 -19.19 19.10
CA PHE A 275 -2.14 -20.64 19.04
C PHE A 275 -3.30 -21.07 19.92
N GLU A 276 -3.50 -20.44 21.08
CA GLU A 276 -4.67 -20.65 21.93
C GLU A 276 -5.96 -20.28 21.19
N LEU A 277 -5.98 -19.12 20.51
CA LEU A 277 -7.12 -18.72 19.69
C LEU A 277 -7.35 -19.66 18.50
N LEU A 278 -6.28 -20.17 17.86
CA LEU A 278 -6.43 -21.19 16.82
C LEU A 278 -7.09 -22.44 17.36
N SER A 279 -6.67 -22.88 18.56
CA SER A 279 -7.25 -24.05 19.23
C SER A 279 -8.71 -23.82 19.61
N GLU A 280 -9.05 -22.64 20.14
CA GLU A 280 -10.42 -22.24 20.45
C GLU A 280 -11.31 -22.25 19.20
N MET A 281 -10.79 -21.69 18.06
CA MET A 281 -11.46 -21.66 16.77
C MET A 281 -11.86 -23.09 16.33
N VAL A 282 -10.92 -24.04 16.43
CA VAL A 282 -11.15 -25.44 16.06
C VAL A 282 -12.15 -26.11 17.02
N LEU A 283 -12.06 -25.88 18.33
CA LEU A 283 -12.99 -26.40 19.33
C LEU A 283 -14.42 -25.90 19.10
N LYS A 284 -14.59 -24.70 18.58
CA LYS A 284 -15.88 -24.13 18.20
C LYS A 284 -16.37 -24.58 16.81
N ASN A 285 -15.74 -25.57 16.19
CA ASN A 285 -16.02 -26.06 14.85
C ASN A 285 -15.90 -24.98 13.74
N ILE A 286 -15.10 -23.95 13.96
CA ILE A 286 -14.79 -22.94 12.95
C ILE A 286 -13.51 -23.40 12.24
N ILE A 287 -13.63 -23.78 10.97
CA ILE A 287 -12.51 -24.37 10.21
C ILE A 287 -11.51 -23.27 9.81
N PRO A 288 -10.24 -23.34 10.28
CA PRO A 288 -9.20 -22.41 9.82
C PRO A 288 -8.99 -22.51 8.30
N ASN A 289 -8.90 -21.38 7.65
CA ASN A 289 -8.68 -21.30 6.20
C ASN A 289 -7.21 -20.99 5.85
N VAL A 290 -6.90 -20.89 4.55
CA VAL A 290 -5.56 -20.58 4.06
C VAL A 290 -5.02 -19.27 4.64
N VAL A 291 -5.87 -18.26 4.87
CA VAL A 291 -5.46 -16.96 5.43
C VAL A 291 -5.03 -17.14 6.89
N THR A 292 -5.82 -17.87 7.70
CA THR A 292 -5.50 -18.14 9.11
C THR A 292 -4.12 -18.81 9.28
N PHE A 293 -3.86 -19.88 8.50
CA PHE A 293 -2.58 -20.58 8.56
C PHE A 293 -1.43 -19.72 8.04
N SER A 294 -1.62 -18.99 6.94
CA SER A 294 -0.59 -18.12 6.37
C SER A 294 -0.23 -16.96 7.30
N THR A 295 -1.18 -16.44 8.05
CA THR A 295 -0.95 -15.42 9.10
C THR A 295 -0.05 -15.95 10.21
N LEU A 296 -0.26 -17.17 10.67
CA LEU A 296 0.60 -17.81 11.67
C LEU A 296 2.01 -18.10 11.13
N VAL A 297 2.10 -18.57 9.88
CA VAL A 297 3.38 -18.76 9.19
C VAL A 297 4.16 -17.45 9.13
N ASP A 298 3.50 -16.35 8.75
CA ASP A 298 4.11 -15.02 8.67
C ASP A 298 4.61 -14.52 10.03
N ALA A 299 3.79 -14.66 11.07
CA ALA A 299 4.15 -14.25 12.41
C ALA A 299 5.38 -15.04 12.95
N LEU A 300 5.41 -16.35 12.74
CA LEU A 300 6.54 -17.20 13.12
C LEU A 300 7.81 -16.87 12.35
N CYS A 301 7.71 -16.61 11.04
CA CYS A 301 8.85 -16.23 10.21
C CYS A 301 9.45 -14.89 10.66
N LYS A 302 8.64 -13.91 11.02
CA LYS A 302 9.08 -12.60 11.53
C LYS A 302 9.80 -12.71 12.88
N GLU A 303 9.44 -13.67 13.72
CA GLU A 303 10.16 -13.97 14.96
C GLU A 303 11.37 -14.90 14.75
N GLY A 304 11.72 -15.26 13.52
CA GLY A 304 12.83 -16.18 13.22
C GLY A 304 12.54 -17.66 13.55
N LYS A 305 11.29 -18.00 13.95
CA LYS A 305 10.87 -19.37 14.30
C LYS A 305 10.47 -20.18 13.06
N VAL A 306 11.34 -20.20 12.06
CA VAL A 306 11.04 -20.77 10.74
C VAL A 306 10.79 -22.29 10.76
N LYS A 307 11.39 -23.02 11.72
CA LYS A 307 11.10 -24.46 11.89
C LYS A 307 9.66 -24.70 12.35
N GLU A 308 9.18 -23.88 13.27
CA GLU A 308 7.80 -23.96 13.76
C GLU A 308 6.81 -23.58 12.64
N SER A 309 7.15 -22.61 11.82
CA SER A 309 6.31 -22.22 10.67
C SER A 309 6.18 -23.34 9.64
N THR A 310 7.21 -24.17 9.45
CA THR A 310 7.13 -25.38 8.61
C THR A 310 6.21 -26.44 9.21
N ASN A 311 6.16 -26.57 10.53
CA ASN A 311 5.19 -27.46 11.20
C ASN A 311 3.76 -26.98 10.98
N VAL A 312 3.53 -25.67 11.02
CA VAL A 312 2.20 -25.06 10.70
C VAL A 312 1.81 -25.39 9.26
N LEU A 313 2.74 -25.28 8.29
CA LEU A 313 2.49 -25.69 6.90
C LEU A 313 2.09 -27.19 6.81
N ALA A 314 2.78 -28.06 7.54
CA ALA A 314 2.45 -29.49 7.57
C ALA A 314 1.05 -29.76 8.15
N VAL A 315 0.67 -29.04 9.23
CA VAL A 315 -0.66 -29.12 9.84
C VAL A 315 -1.72 -28.60 8.86
N MET A 316 -1.47 -27.50 8.16
CA MET A 316 -2.35 -26.94 7.13
C MET A 316 -2.67 -27.98 6.05
N ILE A 317 -1.64 -28.64 5.50
CA ILE A 317 -1.78 -29.68 4.47
C ILE A 317 -2.52 -30.90 5.02
N LYS A 318 -2.20 -31.33 6.24
CA LYS A 318 -2.86 -32.47 6.91
C LYS A 318 -4.37 -32.23 7.08
N ASN A 319 -4.76 -30.98 7.34
CA ASN A 319 -6.17 -30.58 7.45
C ASN A 319 -6.86 -30.34 6.10
N GLY A 320 -6.22 -30.70 4.98
CA GLY A 320 -6.78 -30.53 3.63
C GLY A 320 -6.80 -29.09 3.12
N VAL A 321 -6.18 -28.14 3.83
CA VAL A 321 -6.07 -26.75 3.38
C VAL A 321 -4.88 -26.62 2.45
N ILE A 322 -5.15 -26.25 1.20
CA ILE A 322 -4.11 -26.14 0.16
C ILE A 322 -3.33 -24.83 0.35
N PRO A 323 -1.99 -24.89 0.57
CA PRO A 323 -1.16 -23.69 0.60
C PRO A 323 -1.19 -22.96 -0.73
N ASN A 324 -1.24 -21.64 -0.69
CA ASN A 324 -1.20 -20.79 -1.88
C ASN A 324 0.18 -20.15 -2.08
N VAL A 325 0.33 -19.35 -3.14
CA VAL A 325 1.57 -18.62 -3.46
C VAL A 325 2.07 -17.80 -2.27
N PHE A 326 1.15 -17.12 -1.57
CA PHE A 326 1.50 -16.30 -0.41
C PHE A 326 2.10 -17.14 0.74
N THR A 327 1.50 -18.29 1.07
CA THR A 327 2.01 -19.19 2.12
C THR A 327 3.44 -19.64 1.84
N TYR A 328 3.72 -20.09 0.59
CA TYR A 328 5.05 -20.51 0.18
C TYR A 328 6.04 -19.34 0.17
N SER A 329 5.65 -18.19 -0.39
CA SER A 329 6.50 -17.00 -0.47
C SER A 329 6.91 -16.50 0.92
N THR A 330 5.97 -16.44 1.86
CA THR A 330 6.24 -16.05 3.25
C THR A 330 7.24 -17.00 3.92
N LEU A 331 7.07 -18.30 3.72
CA LEU A 331 7.97 -19.30 4.31
C LEU A 331 9.37 -19.27 3.66
N MET A 332 9.44 -19.07 2.33
CA MET A 332 10.72 -18.89 1.63
C MET A 332 11.45 -17.64 2.10
N ASP A 333 10.74 -16.51 2.27
CA ASP A 333 11.32 -15.28 2.80
C ASP A 333 11.85 -15.50 4.22
N GLY A 334 11.09 -16.17 5.09
CA GLY A 334 11.53 -16.57 6.42
C GLY A 334 12.84 -17.36 6.40
N TYR A 335 12.98 -18.35 5.53
CA TYR A 335 14.24 -19.09 5.38
C TYR A 335 15.38 -18.23 4.82
N CYS A 336 15.10 -17.30 3.89
CA CYS A 336 16.09 -16.36 3.40
C CYS A 336 16.55 -15.37 4.49
N LEU A 337 15.68 -14.99 5.43
CA LEU A 337 16.02 -14.12 6.56
C LEU A 337 16.97 -14.79 7.54
N VAL A 338 16.83 -16.08 7.78
CA VAL A 338 17.73 -16.86 8.66
C VAL A 338 18.92 -17.47 7.89
N ASN A 339 19.20 -17.02 6.67
CA ASN A 339 20.28 -17.47 5.78
C ASN A 339 20.23 -18.97 5.39
N GLU A 340 19.08 -19.63 5.53
CA GLU A 340 18.87 -21.02 5.10
C GLU A 340 18.33 -21.12 3.66
N VAL A 341 18.97 -20.44 2.72
CA VAL A 341 18.49 -20.27 1.32
C VAL A 341 18.32 -21.60 0.59
N SER A 342 19.09 -22.64 0.94
CA SER A 342 18.93 -23.98 0.36
C SER A 342 17.55 -24.57 0.66
N LYS A 343 17.01 -24.33 1.87
CA LYS A 343 15.65 -24.77 2.25
C LYS A 343 14.58 -23.94 1.53
N ALA A 344 14.81 -22.62 1.36
CA ALA A 344 13.94 -21.80 0.54
C ALA A 344 13.87 -22.32 -0.91
N LYS A 345 15.00 -22.72 -1.50
CA LYS A 345 15.06 -23.33 -2.85
C LYS A 345 14.27 -24.65 -2.91
N CYS A 346 14.37 -25.49 -1.87
CA CYS A 346 13.57 -26.71 -1.78
C CYS A 346 12.07 -26.41 -1.78
N LEU A 347 11.65 -25.41 -1.02
CA LEU A 347 10.24 -24.97 -0.96
C LEU A 347 9.76 -24.39 -2.30
N PHE A 348 10.59 -23.60 -2.99
CA PHE A 348 10.30 -23.09 -4.32
C PHE A 348 10.02 -24.21 -5.31
N ASN A 349 10.84 -25.28 -5.25
CA ASN A 349 10.64 -26.46 -6.09
C ASN A 349 9.41 -27.28 -5.67
N ASP A 350 9.15 -27.43 -4.36
CA ASP A 350 7.97 -28.15 -3.85
C ASP A 350 6.66 -27.44 -4.24
N MET A 351 6.63 -26.12 -4.15
CA MET A 351 5.53 -25.27 -4.60
C MET A 351 5.13 -25.60 -6.04
N THR A 352 6.12 -25.65 -6.95
CA THR A 352 5.91 -25.97 -8.35
C THR A 352 5.43 -27.42 -8.55
N ARG A 353 6.00 -28.39 -7.82
CA ARG A 353 5.58 -29.80 -7.86
C ARG A 353 4.13 -30.00 -7.42
N ARG A 354 3.64 -29.18 -6.48
CA ARG A 354 2.26 -29.22 -5.99
C ARG A 354 1.29 -28.44 -6.88
N GLY A 355 1.73 -27.95 -8.02
CA GLY A 355 0.88 -27.21 -8.97
C GLY A 355 0.62 -25.75 -8.59
N VAL A 356 1.32 -25.23 -7.58
CA VAL A 356 1.24 -23.81 -7.23
C VAL A 356 2.27 -23.05 -8.07
N THR A 357 1.81 -22.20 -8.99
CA THR A 357 2.69 -21.46 -9.89
C THR A 357 3.36 -20.29 -9.16
N PRO A 358 4.71 -20.23 -9.10
CA PRO A 358 5.42 -19.08 -8.57
C PRO A 358 5.08 -17.79 -9.33
N ASP A 359 4.90 -16.70 -8.64
CA ASP A 359 4.71 -15.37 -9.19
C ASP A 359 6.00 -14.55 -9.17
N VAL A 360 5.97 -13.32 -9.69
CA VAL A 360 7.12 -12.39 -9.70
C VAL A 360 7.68 -12.17 -8.29
N GLN A 361 6.80 -12.14 -7.25
CA GLN A 361 7.24 -11.96 -5.87
C GLN A 361 8.01 -13.17 -5.35
N SER A 362 7.58 -14.40 -5.68
CA SER A 362 8.29 -15.64 -5.33
C SER A 362 9.70 -15.67 -5.92
N TYR A 363 9.86 -15.25 -7.19
CA TYR A 363 11.17 -15.12 -7.82
C TYR A 363 12.02 -14.04 -7.15
N ASN A 364 11.45 -12.87 -6.84
CA ASN A 364 12.18 -11.77 -6.19
C ASN A 364 12.71 -12.17 -4.81
N ILE A 365 11.94 -12.92 -4.02
CA ILE A 365 12.36 -13.45 -2.71
C ILE A 365 13.58 -14.36 -2.89
N MET A 366 13.53 -15.29 -3.84
CA MET A 366 14.64 -16.22 -4.10
C MET A 366 15.89 -15.52 -4.65
N ILE A 367 15.72 -14.57 -5.59
CA ILE A 367 16.81 -13.75 -6.13
C ILE A 367 17.50 -12.99 -5.00
N ASN A 368 16.74 -12.29 -4.16
CA ASN A 368 17.27 -11.56 -3.01
C ASN A 368 17.95 -12.50 -2.00
N GLY A 369 17.36 -13.65 -1.71
CA GLY A 369 17.93 -14.67 -0.85
C GLY A 369 19.30 -15.16 -1.36
N PHE A 370 19.42 -15.48 -2.64
CA PHE A 370 20.69 -15.90 -3.24
C PHE A 370 21.77 -14.81 -3.18
N TYR A 371 21.41 -13.53 -3.40
CA TYR A 371 22.37 -12.44 -3.28
C TYR A 371 22.85 -12.24 -1.84
N LYS A 372 21.98 -12.38 -0.84
CA LYS A 372 22.40 -12.30 0.57
C LYS A 372 23.49 -13.30 0.93
N VAL A 373 23.46 -14.50 0.35
CA VAL A 373 24.48 -15.54 0.55
C VAL A 373 25.55 -15.54 -0.57
N LYS A 374 25.60 -14.50 -1.41
CA LYS A 374 26.58 -14.30 -2.50
C LYS A 374 26.52 -15.35 -3.62
N MET A 375 25.40 -16.02 -3.80
CA MET A 375 25.17 -16.99 -4.89
C MET A 375 24.63 -16.28 -6.14
N VAL A 376 25.47 -15.43 -6.74
CA VAL A 376 25.09 -14.52 -7.83
C VAL A 376 24.61 -15.26 -9.07
N ASP A 377 25.28 -16.35 -9.43
CA ASP A 377 24.97 -17.11 -10.66
C ASP A 377 23.62 -17.80 -10.57
N GLU A 378 23.24 -18.27 -9.37
CA GLU A 378 21.91 -18.84 -9.10
C GLU A 378 20.81 -17.78 -9.22
N ALA A 379 21.04 -16.57 -8.72
CA ALA A 379 20.11 -15.45 -8.85
C ALA A 379 19.91 -15.08 -10.34
N MET A 380 20.99 -15.00 -11.11
CA MET A 380 20.93 -14.72 -12.55
C MET A 380 20.25 -15.85 -13.33
N ASN A 381 20.40 -17.11 -12.92
CA ASN A 381 19.70 -18.23 -13.52
C ASN A 381 18.18 -18.15 -13.31
N LEU A 382 17.73 -17.73 -12.11
CA LEU A 382 16.30 -17.50 -11.87
C LEU A 382 15.75 -16.33 -12.70
N PHE A 383 16.52 -15.27 -12.87
CA PHE A 383 16.14 -14.17 -13.75
C PHE A 383 15.95 -14.61 -15.20
N LYS A 384 16.91 -15.42 -15.73
CA LYS A 384 16.77 -16.04 -17.06
C LYS A 384 15.57 -16.98 -17.15
N GLU A 385 15.24 -17.69 -16.05
CA GLU A 385 14.06 -18.54 -15.98
C GLU A 385 12.75 -17.73 -16.05
N MET A 386 12.67 -16.57 -15.36
CA MET A 386 11.54 -15.66 -15.48
C MET A 386 11.26 -15.29 -16.95
N HIS A 387 12.30 -14.93 -17.71
CA HIS A 387 12.17 -14.60 -19.14
C HIS A 387 11.67 -15.78 -19.96
N ARG A 388 12.23 -16.98 -19.73
CA ARG A 388 11.79 -18.21 -20.44
C ARG A 388 10.32 -18.55 -20.17
N LYS A 389 9.80 -18.16 -19.00
CA LYS A 389 8.39 -18.34 -18.61
C LYS A 389 7.49 -17.16 -19.00
N ASN A 390 7.99 -16.21 -19.80
CA ASN A 390 7.29 -14.99 -20.20
C ASN A 390 6.78 -14.16 -19.01
N MET A 391 7.45 -14.24 -17.87
CA MET A 391 7.15 -13.39 -16.72
C MET A 391 7.86 -12.05 -16.89
N ILE A 392 7.15 -10.96 -16.69
CA ILE A 392 7.70 -9.61 -16.83
C ILE A 392 8.36 -9.21 -15.51
N PRO A 393 9.72 -9.06 -15.46
CA PRO A 393 10.39 -8.53 -14.28
C PRO A 393 9.92 -7.11 -13.98
N ASN A 394 9.75 -6.80 -12.72
CA ASN A 394 9.37 -5.46 -12.27
C ASN A 394 10.59 -4.69 -11.72
N THR A 395 10.39 -3.41 -11.35
CA THR A 395 11.43 -2.57 -10.74
C THR A 395 12.14 -3.27 -9.58
N VAL A 396 11.41 -3.98 -8.70
CA VAL A 396 12.01 -4.71 -7.57
C VAL A 396 12.95 -5.82 -8.02
N THR A 397 12.60 -6.54 -9.10
CA THR A 397 13.46 -7.59 -9.68
C THR A 397 14.79 -7.00 -10.12
N TYR A 398 14.76 -5.95 -10.95
CA TYR A 398 15.97 -5.29 -11.45
C TYR A 398 16.79 -4.68 -10.33
N THR A 399 16.16 -3.95 -9.40
CA THR A 399 16.83 -3.32 -8.26
C THR A 399 17.57 -4.36 -7.40
N SER A 400 16.94 -5.50 -7.11
CA SER A 400 17.56 -6.59 -6.33
C SER A 400 18.77 -7.20 -7.06
N LEU A 401 18.67 -7.39 -8.38
CA LEU A 401 19.76 -7.91 -9.22
C LEU A 401 20.92 -6.91 -9.29
N ILE A 402 20.64 -5.64 -9.55
CA ILE A 402 21.62 -4.56 -9.64
C ILE A 402 22.36 -4.39 -8.30
N ASP A 403 21.61 -4.35 -7.18
CA ASP A 403 22.18 -4.26 -5.83
C ASP A 403 23.13 -5.43 -5.53
N GLY A 404 22.68 -6.65 -5.84
CA GLY A 404 23.50 -7.85 -5.65
C GLY A 404 24.78 -7.86 -6.49
N LEU A 405 24.69 -7.47 -7.78
CA LEU A 405 25.85 -7.35 -8.66
C LEU A 405 26.81 -6.27 -8.20
N CYS A 406 26.30 -5.11 -7.77
CA CYS A 406 27.09 -4.02 -7.20
C CYS A 406 27.84 -4.47 -5.93
N LYS A 407 27.17 -5.17 -5.01
CA LYS A 407 27.78 -5.69 -3.77
C LYS A 407 28.84 -6.76 -4.01
N THR A 408 28.75 -7.48 -5.10
CA THR A 408 29.70 -8.54 -5.50
C THR A 408 30.79 -8.04 -6.46
N GLY A 409 30.79 -6.75 -6.80
CA GLY A 409 31.81 -6.11 -7.65
C GLY A 409 31.62 -6.34 -9.16
N ARG A 410 30.53 -6.96 -9.57
CA ARG A 410 30.21 -7.21 -11.00
C ARG A 410 29.51 -6.00 -11.65
N ILE A 411 30.17 -4.83 -11.58
CA ILE A 411 29.56 -3.53 -11.93
C ILE A 411 29.18 -3.45 -13.42
N SER A 412 29.98 -4.02 -14.33
CA SER A 412 29.67 -4.04 -15.76
C SER A 412 28.32 -4.70 -16.04
N HIS A 413 28.06 -5.87 -15.45
CA HIS A 413 26.78 -6.56 -15.60
C HIS A 413 25.61 -5.79 -14.92
N ALA A 414 25.90 -5.03 -13.85
CA ALA A 414 24.88 -4.17 -13.26
C ALA A 414 24.43 -3.05 -14.23
N TRP A 415 25.35 -2.48 -15.00
CA TRP A 415 25.01 -1.49 -16.03
C TRP A 415 24.24 -2.09 -17.20
N GLU A 416 24.60 -3.29 -17.66
CA GLU A 416 23.83 -4.00 -18.69
C GLU A 416 22.37 -4.21 -18.26
N LEU A 417 22.13 -4.55 -16.98
CA LEU A 417 20.77 -4.67 -16.43
C LEU A 417 20.06 -3.33 -16.29
N VAL A 418 20.78 -2.23 -16.04
CA VAL A 418 20.20 -0.88 -16.04
C VAL A 418 19.70 -0.51 -17.43
N ASP A 419 20.47 -0.81 -18.45
CA ASP A 419 20.10 -0.54 -19.84
C ASP A 419 18.86 -1.38 -20.22
N GLU A 420 18.87 -2.69 -19.91
CA GLU A 420 17.71 -3.56 -20.13
C GLU A 420 16.45 -3.08 -19.37
N MET A 421 16.60 -2.62 -18.11
CA MET A 421 15.51 -2.07 -17.30
C MET A 421 14.87 -0.85 -17.97
N GLN A 422 15.70 0.05 -18.51
CA GLN A 422 15.24 1.26 -19.20
C GLN A 422 14.57 0.93 -20.55
N ASP A 423 15.13 0.02 -21.33
CA ASP A 423 14.57 -0.44 -22.61
C ASP A 423 13.20 -1.08 -22.45
N ARG A 424 12.96 -1.73 -21.31
CA ARG A 424 11.66 -2.30 -20.95
C ARG A 424 10.69 -1.30 -20.29
N GLY A 425 11.05 -0.04 -20.24
CA GLY A 425 10.22 1.02 -19.66
C GLY A 425 10.04 0.92 -18.14
N GLN A 426 10.91 0.17 -17.43
CA GLN A 426 10.89 0.11 -15.97
C GLN A 426 11.66 1.30 -15.40
N PRO A 427 11.04 2.16 -14.56
CA PRO A 427 11.76 3.31 -13.99
C PRO A 427 12.74 2.86 -12.90
N MET A 428 13.94 3.43 -12.90
CA MET A 428 14.86 3.29 -11.78
C MET A 428 14.30 4.04 -10.57
N ASP A 429 14.38 3.41 -9.41
CA ASP A 429 13.99 4.01 -8.12
C ASP A 429 15.21 4.50 -7.33
N VAL A 430 14.99 5.19 -6.20
CA VAL A 430 16.05 5.70 -5.32
C VAL A 430 17.00 4.58 -4.87
N ILE A 431 16.46 3.37 -4.64
CA ILE A 431 17.27 2.22 -4.18
C ILE A 431 18.23 1.76 -5.26
N THR A 432 17.79 1.72 -6.53
CA THR A 432 18.63 1.39 -7.69
C THR A 432 19.78 2.41 -7.83
N TYR A 433 19.46 3.71 -7.77
CA TYR A 433 20.48 4.77 -7.81
C TYR A 433 21.47 4.64 -6.64
N ASN A 434 20.99 4.42 -5.42
CA ASN A 434 21.84 4.27 -4.24
C ASN A 434 22.78 3.05 -4.35
N SER A 435 22.33 1.94 -4.90
CA SER A 435 23.15 0.74 -5.11
C SER A 435 24.29 1.00 -6.11
N LEU A 436 24.01 1.71 -7.20
CA LEU A 436 25.01 2.11 -8.20
C LEU A 436 25.99 3.15 -7.65
N LEU A 437 25.49 4.15 -6.92
CA LEU A 437 26.32 5.17 -6.26
C LEU A 437 27.28 4.53 -5.25
N ASP A 438 26.81 3.61 -4.42
CA ASP A 438 27.65 2.88 -3.46
C ASP A 438 28.76 2.08 -4.16
N ALA A 439 28.42 1.41 -5.28
CA ALA A 439 29.39 0.68 -6.07
C ALA A 439 30.43 1.61 -6.71
N LEU A 440 30.02 2.73 -7.28
CA LEU A 440 30.93 3.73 -7.86
C LEU A 440 31.83 4.38 -6.79
N CYS A 441 31.30 4.68 -5.62
CA CYS A 441 32.09 5.18 -4.49
C CYS A 441 33.11 4.14 -3.99
N LYS A 442 32.73 2.86 -3.90
CA LYS A 442 33.63 1.78 -3.49
C LYS A 442 34.76 1.53 -4.48
N THR A 443 34.50 1.72 -5.77
CA THR A 443 35.49 1.61 -6.85
C THR A 443 36.22 2.94 -7.18
N GLN A 444 36.04 3.95 -6.33
CA GLN A 444 36.71 5.27 -6.44
C GLN A 444 36.36 6.05 -7.71
N GLN A 445 35.25 5.74 -8.39
CA GLN A 445 34.79 6.41 -9.61
C GLN A 445 33.84 7.58 -9.25
N LEU A 446 34.35 8.56 -8.47
CA LEU A 446 33.55 9.66 -7.95
C LEU A 446 32.94 10.55 -9.03
N ASP A 447 33.65 10.80 -10.13
CA ASP A 447 33.14 11.66 -11.20
C ASP A 447 31.89 11.04 -11.83
N LYS A 448 31.89 9.71 -12.01
CA LYS A 448 30.68 8.98 -12.47
C LYS A 448 29.58 8.97 -11.40
N ALA A 449 29.92 8.92 -10.11
CA ALA A 449 28.95 9.00 -9.04
C ALA A 449 28.25 10.36 -9.04
N TYR A 450 28.97 11.48 -9.23
CA TYR A 450 28.35 12.80 -9.36
C TYR A 450 27.45 12.92 -10.60
N GLN A 451 27.91 12.42 -11.76
CA GLN A 451 27.11 12.39 -12.98
C GLN A 451 25.81 11.58 -12.78
N LEU A 452 25.89 10.47 -12.04
CA LEU A 452 24.73 9.65 -11.74
C LEU A 452 23.76 10.36 -10.77
N LEU A 453 24.29 11.11 -9.80
CA LEU A 453 23.48 11.94 -8.90
C LEU A 453 22.72 13.04 -9.68
N THR A 454 23.41 13.77 -10.56
CA THR A 454 22.77 14.78 -11.42
C THR A 454 21.69 14.15 -12.29
N LYS A 455 21.96 12.98 -12.90
CA LYS A 455 20.97 12.24 -13.69
C LYS A 455 19.75 11.80 -12.87
N MET A 456 19.93 11.50 -11.59
CA MET A 456 18.86 11.17 -10.66
C MET A 456 17.95 12.40 -10.43
N GLU A 457 18.56 13.56 -10.16
CA GLU A 457 17.86 14.83 -9.94
C GLU A 457 17.14 15.33 -11.20
N ASP A 458 17.77 15.25 -12.37
CA ASP A 458 17.19 15.60 -13.68
C ASP A 458 15.93 14.78 -14.02
N LYS A 459 15.88 13.53 -13.54
CA LYS A 459 14.71 12.67 -13.67
C LYS A 459 13.63 12.93 -12.60
N GLY A 460 13.81 13.94 -11.75
CA GLY A 460 12.89 14.31 -10.68
C GLY A 460 12.90 13.35 -9.48
N ILE A 461 13.89 12.45 -9.40
CA ILE A 461 14.07 11.54 -8.28
C ILE A 461 14.89 12.23 -7.21
N GLN A 462 14.28 12.54 -6.07
CA GLN A 462 14.95 13.25 -4.98
C GLN A 462 15.94 12.33 -4.26
N PRO A 463 17.23 12.76 -4.09
CA PRO A 463 18.16 12.07 -3.21
C PRO A 463 17.59 11.94 -1.80
N ASP A 464 17.87 10.85 -1.12
CA ASP A 464 17.46 10.62 0.27
C ASP A 464 18.65 10.66 1.24
N VAL A 465 18.39 10.50 2.53
CA VAL A 465 19.44 10.44 3.57
C VAL A 465 20.47 9.34 3.28
N CYS A 466 20.06 8.24 2.65
CA CYS A 466 20.94 7.14 2.26
C CYS A 466 21.88 7.57 1.13
N THR A 467 21.37 8.28 0.12
CA THR A 467 22.15 8.84 -0.99
C THR A 467 23.29 9.73 -0.46
N TYR A 468 22.96 10.69 0.41
CA TYR A 468 23.96 11.57 1.02
C TYR A 468 24.97 10.81 1.88
N THR A 469 24.52 9.82 2.65
CA THR A 469 25.38 8.98 3.49
C THR A 469 26.39 8.20 2.65
N ILE A 470 25.98 7.64 1.51
CA ILE A 470 26.84 6.91 0.57
C ILE A 470 27.92 7.84 -0.01
N LEU A 471 27.53 9.02 -0.48
CA LEU A 471 28.45 10.00 -1.06
C LEU A 471 29.49 10.49 -0.03
N ILE A 472 29.04 10.88 1.18
CA ILE A 472 29.93 11.35 2.24
C ILE A 472 30.89 10.22 2.66
N HIS A 473 30.39 8.99 2.80
CA HIS A 473 31.24 7.84 3.12
C HIS A 473 32.30 7.59 2.05
N GLY A 474 31.91 7.61 0.77
CA GLY A 474 32.84 7.45 -0.36
C GLY A 474 33.92 8.53 -0.38
N LEU A 475 33.51 9.79 -0.20
CA LEU A 475 34.43 10.95 -0.17
C LEU A 475 35.41 10.86 1.01
N CYS A 476 34.95 10.56 2.22
CA CYS A 476 35.79 10.40 3.40
C CYS A 476 36.75 9.20 3.26
N LYS A 477 36.33 8.13 2.57
CA LYS A 477 37.20 6.96 2.33
C LYS A 477 38.39 7.27 1.44
N ILE A 478 38.23 8.21 0.49
CA ILE A 478 39.26 8.59 -0.51
C ILE A 478 40.07 9.82 -0.02
N GLY A 479 39.79 10.33 1.19
CA GLY A 479 40.50 11.52 1.73
C GLY A 479 40.00 12.87 1.19
N ARG A 480 38.87 12.91 0.43
CA ARG A 480 38.29 14.18 -0.05
C ARG A 480 37.37 14.82 1.00
N LEU A 481 37.90 15.03 2.22
CA LEU A 481 37.13 15.54 3.36
C LEU A 481 36.48 16.91 3.11
N LYS A 482 37.18 17.83 2.39
CA LYS A 482 36.63 19.16 2.05
C LYS A 482 35.31 19.03 1.28
N THR A 483 35.28 18.17 0.27
CA THR A 483 34.07 17.91 -0.53
C THR A 483 33.00 17.19 0.30
N ALA A 484 33.41 16.28 1.19
CA ALA A 484 32.48 15.61 2.10
C ALA A 484 31.76 16.60 3.02
N LYS A 485 32.48 17.58 3.58
CA LYS A 485 31.90 18.67 4.39
C LYS A 485 30.92 19.52 3.58
N GLU A 486 31.20 19.79 2.31
CA GLU A 486 30.31 20.55 1.44
C GLU A 486 29.01 19.77 1.16
N VAL A 487 29.10 18.49 0.82
CA VAL A 487 27.93 17.60 0.64
C VAL A 487 27.10 17.48 1.94
N PHE A 488 27.80 17.41 3.09
CA PHE A 488 27.13 17.38 4.38
C PHE A 488 26.41 18.70 4.70
N ARG A 489 27.00 19.85 4.32
CA ARG A 489 26.33 21.15 4.42
C ARG A 489 25.13 21.26 3.52
N GLN A 490 25.25 20.80 2.26
CA GLN A 490 24.15 20.79 1.29
C GLN A 490 22.95 19.93 1.77
N PHE A 491 23.21 18.83 2.45
CA PHE A 491 22.19 18.00 3.09
C PHE A 491 21.26 18.80 4.02
N PHE A 492 21.83 19.71 4.85
CA PHE A 492 21.03 20.58 5.73
C PHE A 492 20.31 21.69 4.96
N ILE A 493 20.97 22.28 3.94
CA ILE A 493 20.33 23.32 3.10
C ILE A 493 19.09 22.76 2.41
N ASN A 494 19.12 21.52 1.98
CA ASN A 494 17.99 20.83 1.36
C ASN A 494 16.90 20.40 2.37
N GLY A 495 17.03 20.79 3.65
CA GLY A 495 16.00 20.57 4.68
C GLY A 495 15.96 19.17 5.29
N TYR A 496 16.96 18.33 5.04
CA TYR A 496 17.01 16.99 5.61
C TYR A 496 17.41 17.01 7.09
N ARG A 497 16.80 16.13 7.87
CA ARG A 497 17.19 15.92 9.28
C ARG A 497 18.25 14.83 9.38
N PRO A 498 19.35 15.07 10.11
CA PRO A 498 20.41 14.09 10.24
C PRO A 498 19.92 12.89 11.09
N ASN A 499 20.41 11.72 10.75
CA ASN A 499 20.34 10.54 11.59
C ASN A 499 21.74 10.19 12.13
N VAL A 500 21.79 9.31 13.12
CA VAL A 500 23.05 8.89 13.75
C VAL A 500 24.05 8.36 12.73
N ARG A 501 23.57 7.63 11.70
CA ARG A 501 24.44 7.01 10.69
C ARG A 501 25.21 8.03 9.84
N ILE A 502 24.55 9.08 9.32
CA ILE A 502 25.23 10.10 8.50
C ILE A 502 26.24 10.90 9.33
N CYS A 503 25.90 11.20 10.59
CA CYS A 503 26.80 11.87 11.52
C CYS A 503 28.02 11.01 11.85
N ASN A 504 27.83 9.72 12.14
CA ASN A 504 28.92 8.79 12.40
C ASN A 504 29.87 8.64 11.21
N VAL A 505 29.35 8.65 9.99
CA VAL A 505 30.17 8.64 8.77
C VAL A 505 31.03 9.90 8.67
N MET A 506 30.44 11.07 8.94
CA MET A 506 31.18 12.34 8.93
C MET A 506 32.21 12.43 10.06
N ILE A 507 31.84 12.01 11.28
CA ILE A 507 32.76 11.93 12.44
C ILE A 507 33.94 10.99 12.12
N ASN A 508 33.68 9.83 11.52
CA ASN A 508 34.74 8.92 11.11
C ASN A 508 35.70 9.56 10.07
N GLY A 509 35.16 10.32 9.11
CA GLY A 509 35.97 11.09 8.16
C GLY A 509 36.82 12.15 8.83
N LEU A 510 36.25 12.91 9.77
CA LEU A 510 37.01 13.92 10.56
C LEU A 510 38.09 13.28 11.42
N CYS A 511 37.78 12.18 12.09
CA CYS A 511 38.73 11.44 12.94
C CYS A 511 39.91 10.87 12.14
N LYS A 512 39.71 10.40 10.91
CA LYS A 512 40.79 9.92 10.02
C LYS A 512 41.78 11.00 9.66
N GLU A 513 41.30 12.22 9.50
CA GLU A 513 42.13 13.41 9.23
C GLU A 513 42.58 14.11 10.52
N TYR A 514 42.37 13.47 11.67
CA TYR A 514 42.77 13.98 13.01
C TYR A 514 42.14 15.31 13.43
N LEU A 515 41.02 15.70 12.84
CA LEU A 515 40.26 16.91 13.17
C LEU A 515 39.30 16.65 14.35
N PHE A 516 39.88 16.37 15.53
CA PHE A 516 39.12 15.94 16.70
C PHE A 516 38.18 17.02 17.24
N ASP A 517 38.59 18.29 17.19
CA ASP A 517 37.75 19.40 17.67
C ASP A 517 36.47 19.53 16.86
N GLU A 518 36.55 19.34 15.53
CA GLU A 518 35.40 19.34 14.67
C GLU A 518 34.52 18.08 14.88
N ALA A 519 35.14 16.93 15.14
CA ALA A 519 34.40 15.69 15.42
C ALA A 519 33.61 15.82 16.73
N LEU A 520 34.21 16.39 17.79
CA LEU A 520 33.53 16.67 19.07
C LEU A 520 32.44 17.73 18.93
N ALA A 521 32.69 18.79 18.17
CA ALA A 521 31.67 19.80 17.86
C ALA A 521 30.48 19.19 17.10
N LEU A 522 30.73 18.27 16.17
CA LEU A 522 29.63 17.57 15.46
C LEU A 522 28.86 16.66 16.40
N LYS A 523 29.53 15.94 17.34
CA LYS A 523 28.87 15.15 18.39
C LYS A 523 27.92 16.01 19.23
N SER A 524 28.38 17.19 19.66
CA SER A 524 27.54 18.12 20.44
C SER A 524 26.34 18.64 19.62
N LYS A 525 26.55 18.96 18.33
CA LYS A 525 25.45 19.35 17.43
C LYS A 525 24.43 18.22 17.17
N MET A 526 24.84 16.96 17.25
CA MET A 526 23.89 15.85 17.18
C MET A 526 22.88 15.92 18.33
N GLU A 527 23.35 16.20 19.55
CA GLU A 527 22.52 16.32 20.74
C GLU A 527 21.54 17.47 20.65
N GLU A 528 22.00 18.65 20.19
CA GLU A 528 21.17 19.83 19.95
C GLU A 528 20.04 19.56 18.94
N ASN A 529 20.29 18.70 17.95
CA ASN A 529 19.30 18.31 16.93
C ASN A 529 18.48 17.08 17.28
N HIS A 530 18.44 16.67 18.55
CA HIS A 530 17.73 15.46 19.01
C HIS A 530 18.17 14.16 18.35
N CYS A 531 19.39 14.13 17.79
CA CYS A 531 20.03 12.96 17.20
C CYS A 531 21.06 12.43 18.21
N LEU A 532 20.63 11.58 19.16
CA LEU A 532 21.49 11.13 20.25
C LEU A 532 22.67 10.29 19.74
N PRO A 533 23.95 10.64 20.11
CA PRO A 533 25.10 9.80 19.81
C PRO A 533 24.94 8.39 20.40
N ASP A 534 25.29 7.38 19.60
CA ASP A 534 25.27 5.97 19.99
C ASP A 534 26.67 5.45 20.37
N ALA A 535 26.76 4.19 20.78
CA ALA A 535 28.02 3.54 21.11
C ALA A 535 29.08 3.68 19.98
N VAL A 536 28.63 3.57 18.71
CA VAL A 536 29.53 3.68 17.54
C VAL A 536 30.12 5.09 17.41
N THR A 537 29.35 6.13 17.77
CA THR A 537 29.83 7.53 17.78
C THR A 537 31.01 7.67 18.75
N PHE A 538 30.83 7.22 20.00
CA PHE A 538 31.84 7.30 21.05
C PHE A 538 33.07 6.44 20.72
N GLU A 539 32.86 5.18 20.35
CA GLU A 539 33.96 4.26 19.99
C GLU A 539 34.82 4.81 18.86
N THR A 540 34.22 5.41 17.84
CA THR A 540 34.95 5.97 16.70
C THR A 540 35.89 7.10 17.13
N ILE A 541 35.42 8.03 17.96
CA ILE A 541 36.22 9.14 18.46
C ILE A 541 37.27 8.65 19.44
N ILE A 542 36.90 7.84 20.43
CA ILE A 542 37.81 7.28 21.46
C ILE A 542 38.94 6.51 20.81
N ARG A 543 38.66 5.60 19.89
CA ARG A 543 39.68 4.81 19.18
C ARG A 543 40.65 5.69 18.45
N SER A 544 40.17 6.74 17.78
CA SER A 544 41.01 7.65 17.00
C SER A 544 41.89 8.55 17.89
N LEU A 545 41.37 8.97 19.06
CA LEU A 545 42.15 9.72 20.06
C LEU A 545 43.28 8.86 20.67
N LEU A 546 42.96 7.59 21.01
CA LEU A 546 43.96 6.64 21.54
C LEU A 546 45.09 6.38 20.54
N VAL A 547 44.76 6.20 19.24
CA VAL A 547 45.77 6.04 18.18
C VAL A 547 46.73 7.23 18.11
N LYS A 548 46.27 8.44 18.44
CA LYS A 548 47.08 9.65 18.47
C LYS A 548 47.70 9.99 19.83
N GLY A 549 47.55 9.15 20.82
CA GLY A 549 48.10 9.35 22.15
C GLY A 549 47.40 10.42 23.00
N LYS A 550 46.19 10.87 22.59
CA LYS A 550 45.36 11.81 23.37
C LYS A 550 44.56 11.06 24.42
N ASN A 551 45.26 10.45 25.36
CA ASN A 551 44.67 9.52 26.34
C ASN A 551 43.67 10.19 27.29
N ASP A 552 43.93 11.43 27.71
CA ASP A 552 43.07 12.17 28.65
C ASP A 552 41.72 12.49 28.03
N ASP A 553 41.70 12.89 26.77
CA ASP A 553 40.45 13.18 26.06
C ASP A 553 39.65 11.88 25.77
N ALA A 554 40.36 10.80 25.43
CA ALA A 554 39.74 9.48 25.25
C ALA A 554 39.12 8.98 26.54
N GLN A 555 39.80 9.17 27.69
CA GLN A 555 39.31 8.76 29.01
C GLN A 555 38.05 9.56 29.39
N LYS A 556 38.01 10.87 29.16
CA LYS A 556 36.82 11.69 29.43
C LYS A 556 35.60 11.19 28.65
N LEU A 557 35.78 10.92 27.35
CA LEU A 557 34.70 10.40 26.50
C LEU A 557 34.25 9.00 26.91
N LEU A 558 35.17 8.15 27.37
CA LEU A 558 34.85 6.81 27.88
C LEU A 558 33.96 6.93 29.13
N PHE A 559 34.31 7.81 30.07
CA PHE A 559 33.47 8.05 31.25
C PHE A 559 32.08 8.58 30.87
N GLU A 560 32.02 9.48 29.88
CA GLU A 560 30.74 9.97 29.36
C GLU A 560 29.90 8.82 28.75
N MET A 561 30.51 7.95 27.97
CA MET A 561 29.87 6.77 27.37
C MET A 561 29.30 5.82 28.42
N ILE A 562 30.09 5.54 29.47
CA ILE A 562 29.67 4.71 30.62
C ILE A 562 28.48 5.37 31.37
N GLY A 563 28.60 6.68 31.64
CA GLY A 563 27.53 7.44 32.33
C GLY A 563 26.20 7.45 31.58
N ARG A 564 26.22 7.25 30.26
CA ARG A 564 25.05 7.12 29.39
C ARG A 564 24.53 5.69 29.24
N GLY A 565 25.19 4.69 29.85
CA GLY A 565 24.82 3.28 29.72
C GLY A 565 25.01 2.71 28.31
N LEU A 566 26.00 3.21 27.55
CA LEU A 566 26.28 2.81 26.17
C LEU A 566 27.41 1.76 26.06
N LEU A 567 27.93 1.27 27.21
CA LEU A 567 28.98 0.25 27.29
C LEU A 567 28.37 -1.07 27.67
#